data_7c28de4b262f102421974fa3bb0577e4
#
_entry.id   7c28de4b262f102421974fa3bb0577e4
#
_cell.length_a   1.000
_cell.length_b   1.000
_cell.length_c   1.000
_cell.angle_alpha   90.00
_cell.angle_beta   90.00
_cell.angle_gamma   90.00
#
_symmetry.space_group_name_H-M   'P 1'
#
loop_
_entity.id
_entity.type
_entity.pdbx_description
1 polymer ?
#
loop_
_entity_poly.entity_id
_entity_poly.type
_entity_poly.pdbx_seq_one_letter_code
_entity_poly.pdbx_strand_id
1 'polypeptide(L)'
;YPSISADGSTHEAGKVCYAHAFVILAATSAKLIGRPDADELLEEALATYDKHFWDDEIGLAVDTWNTEFTELDSYRGINANMHTTEAFLAVADVAGNEEYRERAGRIIDHVVGWAANNNWRIPEHFTADWQPDLECNHDKPDDQFKPYGATPGHGIEWARLITQYALSSKQRSEEGKQQLIEAAENLFAQALADAWNAEGTIGLAYTTDWNGKPVVTDRMHWTLAESVNTSATLATVTGKQVYKDWYATFWKYIDEYLIDHKNGSWFHQLNKDNEVIGTVWPGKSDLYHATQCTLIPRLDPAVSVTPALKANPNA
;
A
#
# COMPACT_ATOMS: atom_id res chain seq x y z
N TYR A 1 6.41 0.40 19.16
CA TYR A 1 5.00 0.34 19.61
C TYR A 1 4.11 0.92 18.51
N PRO A 2 2.92 0.33 18.25
CA PRO A 2 2.01 0.85 17.23
C PRO A 2 1.45 2.24 17.61
N SER A 3 1.23 2.50 18.88
CA SER A 3 0.85 3.82 19.37
C SER A 3 1.40 4.12 20.77
N ILE A 4 1.57 5.42 21.05
CA ILE A 4 1.97 5.93 22.36
C ILE A 4 1.03 7.04 22.79
N SER A 5 0.75 7.12 24.09
CA SER A 5 -0.03 8.19 24.69
C SER A 5 0.75 9.52 24.73
N ALA A 6 0.06 10.62 24.95
CA ALA A 6 0.66 11.95 24.99
C ALA A 6 1.72 12.12 26.10
N ASP A 7 1.67 11.31 27.16
CA ASP A 7 2.64 11.25 28.25
C ASP A 7 3.85 10.34 27.94
N GLY A 8 3.91 9.74 26.72
CA GLY A 8 4.96 8.83 26.29
C GLY A 8 4.76 7.39 26.74
N SER A 9 3.69 7.06 27.46
CA SER A 9 3.37 5.68 27.82
C SER A 9 2.88 4.90 26.58
N THR A 10 3.04 3.56 26.60
CA THR A 10 2.51 2.70 25.55
C THR A 10 0.99 2.68 25.59
N HIS A 11 0.34 3.04 24.48
CA HIS A 11 -1.10 2.95 24.33
C HIS A 11 -1.53 1.56 23.86
N GLU A 12 -0.85 1.02 22.87
CA GLU A 12 -1.04 -0.35 22.41
C GLU A 12 0.22 -1.18 22.66
N ALA A 13 0.04 -2.35 23.29
CA ALA A 13 1.10 -3.32 23.48
C ALA A 13 1.20 -4.21 22.24
N GLY A 14 2.41 -4.56 21.85
CA GLY A 14 2.67 -5.40 20.69
C GLY A 14 3.65 -4.75 19.73
N LYS A 15 4.16 -5.57 18.85
CA LYS A 15 5.12 -5.21 17.81
C LYS A 15 4.52 -5.59 16.47
N VAL A 16 4.09 -4.59 15.71
CA VAL A 16 3.34 -4.77 14.46
C VAL A 16 4.25 -4.52 13.27
N CYS A 17 4.33 -5.48 12.35
CA CYS A 17 5.12 -5.42 11.13
C CYS A 17 4.80 -4.16 10.31
N TYR A 18 3.52 -3.87 10.10
CA TYR A 18 3.04 -2.67 9.41
C TYR A 18 3.70 -1.38 9.95
N ALA A 19 3.62 -1.15 11.26
CA ALA A 19 4.23 0.04 11.88
C ALA A 19 5.76 0.05 11.73
N HIS A 20 6.40 -1.13 11.78
CA HIS A 20 7.84 -1.26 11.64
C HIS A 20 8.32 -0.95 10.21
N ALA A 21 7.56 -1.34 9.19
CA ALA A 21 7.83 -0.96 7.80
C ALA A 21 7.86 0.57 7.63
N PHE A 22 6.94 1.30 8.26
CA PHE A 22 6.95 2.77 8.25
C PHE A 22 8.13 3.38 9.02
N VAL A 23 8.61 2.75 10.08
CA VAL A 23 9.86 3.19 10.75
C VAL A 23 11.04 3.07 9.80
N ILE A 24 11.16 1.95 9.07
CA ILE A 24 12.21 1.76 8.06
C ILE A 24 12.10 2.81 6.95
N LEU A 25 10.90 3.04 6.42
CA LEU A 25 10.66 4.03 5.36
C LEU A 25 11.03 5.45 5.80
N ALA A 26 10.64 5.83 7.03
CA ALA A 26 10.96 7.13 7.60
C ALA A 26 12.45 7.29 7.87
N ALA A 27 13.11 6.27 8.46
CA ALA A 27 14.54 6.27 8.73
C ALA A 27 15.37 6.34 7.43
N THR A 28 14.93 5.62 6.39
CA THR A 28 15.53 5.67 5.05
C THR A 28 15.46 7.07 4.45
N SER A 29 14.30 7.72 4.56
CA SER A 29 14.12 9.11 4.11
C SER A 29 14.98 10.10 4.91
N ALA A 30 15.06 9.92 6.23
CA ALA A 30 15.90 10.73 7.12
C ALA A 30 17.40 10.58 6.81
N LYS A 31 17.85 9.34 6.54
CA LYS A 31 19.21 9.04 6.08
C LYS A 31 19.54 9.80 4.77
N LEU A 32 18.64 9.75 3.79
CA LEU A 32 18.83 10.39 2.50
C LEU A 32 19.12 11.90 2.60
N ILE A 33 18.49 12.58 3.56
CA ILE A 33 18.67 14.02 3.80
C ILE A 33 19.73 14.35 4.86
N GLY A 34 20.45 13.34 5.36
CA GLY A 34 21.55 13.53 6.30
C GLY A 34 21.10 13.94 7.71
N ARG A 35 19.95 13.48 8.17
CA ARG A 35 19.52 13.73 9.56
C ARG A 35 20.48 13.05 10.53
N PRO A 36 20.84 13.70 11.65
CA PRO A 36 21.59 13.05 12.72
C PRO A 36 20.87 11.78 13.20
N ASP A 37 21.64 10.76 13.56
CA ASP A 37 21.17 9.48 14.11
C ASP A 37 20.29 8.64 13.15
N ALA A 38 20.08 9.08 11.90
CA ALA A 38 19.25 8.37 10.94
C ALA A 38 19.88 7.04 10.48
N ASP A 39 21.20 6.98 10.39
CA ASP A 39 21.92 5.76 10.05
C ASP A 39 21.74 4.69 11.14
N GLU A 40 21.91 5.09 12.40
CA GLU A 40 21.73 4.20 13.57
C GLU A 40 20.27 3.71 13.67
N LEU A 41 19.30 4.62 13.50
CA LEU A 41 17.88 4.24 13.51
C LEU A 41 17.55 3.25 12.39
N LEU A 42 18.04 3.47 11.18
CA LEU A 42 17.79 2.57 10.07
C LEU A 42 18.42 1.19 10.29
N GLU A 43 19.67 1.15 10.79
CA GLU A 43 20.36 -0.10 11.09
C GLU A 43 19.64 -0.89 12.18
N GLU A 44 19.21 -0.26 13.28
CA GLU A 44 18.44 -0.89 14.34
C GLU A 44 17.09 -1.40 13.85
N ALA A 45 16.38 -0.57 13.04
CA ALA A 45 15.08 -0.95 12.49
C ALA A 45 15.19 -2.16 11.57
N LEU A 46 16.18 -2.19 10.67
CA LEU A 46 16.41 -3.31 9.76
C LEU A 46 16.84 -4.57 10.52
N ALA A 47 17.77 -4.46 11.49
CA ALA A 47 18.20 -5.61 12.31
C ALA A 47 17.03 -6.23 13.11
N THR A 48 16.14 -5.38 13.64
CA THR A 48 14.93 -5.83 14.33
C THR A 48 13.96 -6.51 13.36
N TYR A 49 13.79 -5.93 12.19
CA TYR A 49 12.92 -6.45 11.14
C TYR A 49 13.39 -7.82 10.66
N ASP A 50 14.66 -7.95 10.32
CA ASP A 50 15.28 -9.18 9.82
C ASP A 50 15.21 -10.32 10.85
N LYS A 51 15.33 -9.96 12.12
CA LYS A 51 15.31 -10.95 13.21
C LYS A 51 13.91 -11.46 13.56
N HIS A 52 12.89 -10.58 13.46
CA HIS A 52 11.59 -10.90 14.06
C HIS A 52 10.44 -10.95 13.05
N PHE A 53 10.52 -10.22 11.94
CA PHE A 53 9.41 -10.15 10.99
C PHE A 53 9.68 -10.88 9.68
N TRP A 54 10.91 -10.86 9.17
CA TRP A 54 11.22 -11.49 7.90
C TRP A 54 11.38 -13.00 8.04
N ASP A 55 10.59 -13.76 7.29
CA ASP A 55 10.75 -15.19 7.11
C ASP A 55 11.45 -15.46 5.78
N ASP A 56 12.76 -15.72 5.86
CA ASP A 56 13.56 -15.90 4.65
C ASP A 56 13.30 -17.24 3.94
N GLU A 57 12.77 -18.24 4.61
CA GLU A 57 12.40 -19.50 3.97
C GLU A 57 11.20 -19.31 3.05
N ILE A 58 10.18 -18.61 3.53
CA ILE A 58 8.94 -18.34 2.80
C ILE A 58 9.10 -17.14 1.86
N GLY A 59 9.80 -16.08 2.29
CA GLY A 59 9.94 -14.83 1.54
C GLY A 59 8.80 -13.84 1.78
N LEU A 60 8.25 -13.85 2.98
CA LEU A 60 7.17 -12.98 3.45
C LEU A 60 7.47 -12.50 4.86
N ALA A 61 6.82 -11.43 5.28
CA ALA A 61 6.92 -10.92 6.64
C ALA A 61 5.73 -11.38 7.48
N VAL A 62 6.00 -11.86 8.69
CA VAL A 62 4.98 -12.17 9.70
C VAL A 62 4.42 -10.88 10.31
N ASP A 63 3.25 -10.95 10.95
CA ASP A 63 2.44 -9.76 11.25
C ASP A 63 2.73 -9.15 12.62
N THR A 64 2.35 -9.82 13.71
CA THR A 64 2.30 -9.21 15.05
C THR A 64 2.93 -10.10 16.09
N TRP A 65 3.84 -9.53 16.87
CA TRP A 65 4.42 -10.13 18.06
C TRP A 65 3.89 -9.47 19.33
N ASN A 66 3.93 -10.20 20.45
CA ASN A 66 3.79 -9.56 21.76
C ASN A 66 4.96 -8.59 22.05
N THR A 67 4.86 -7.82 23.12
CA THR A 67 5.84 -6.77 23.48
C THR A 67 7.27 -7.30 23.61
N GLU A 68 7.44 -8.52 24.09
CA GLU A 68 8.72 -9.17 24.38
C GLU A 68 9.29 -9.96 23.18
N PHE A 69 8.60 -10.01 22.04
CA PHE A 69 8.94 -10.87 20.89
C PHE A 69 9.04 -12.37 21.24
N THR A 70 8.20 -12.87 22.15
CA THR A 70 8.15 -14.27 22.57
C THR A 70 6.98 -15.05 22.02
N GLU A 71 5.90 -14.34 21.60
CA GLU A 71 4.68 -14.93 21.07
C GLU A 71 4.30 -14.22 19.77
N LEU A 72 4.27 -15.00 18.68
CA LEU A 72 3.84 -14.56 17.37
C LEU A 72 2.35 -14.86 17.20
N ASP A 73 1.57 -13.85 16.79
CA ASP A 73 0.18 -14.05 16.38
C ASP A 73 0.08 -15.05 15.21
N SER A 74 -0.97 -15.85 15.20
CA SER A 74 -1.23 -16.79 14.10
C SER A 74 -1.76 -16.12 12.83
N TYR A 75 -2.28 -14.91 12.91
CA TYR A 75 -2.73 -14.13 11.77
C TYR A 75 -1.56 -13.72 10.86
N ARG A 76 -1.81 -13.74 9.54
CA ARG A 76 -0.92 -13.17 8.52
C ARG A 76 -1.72 -12.25 7.64
N GLY A 77 -1.17 -11.07 7.34
CA GLY A 77 -1.81 -10.07 6.51
C GLY A 77 -0.93 -9.60 5.36
N ILE A 78 -1.55 -9.30 4.23
CA ILE A 78 -0.80 -8.84 3.07
C ILE A 78 -0.55 -7.33 3.09
N ASN A 79 -1.33 -6.56 3.86
CA ASN A 79 -1.13 -5.12 4.01
C ASN A 79 0.25 -4.78 4.62
N ALA A 80 0.67 -5.50 5.67
CA ALA A 80 2.01 -5.33 6.23
C ALA A 80 3.12 -5.66 5.21
N ASN A 81 2.92 -6.68 4.38
CA ASN A 81 3.84 -7.04 3.31
C ASN A 81 3.87 -6.01 2.18
N MET A 82 2.77 -5.31 1.92
CA MET A 82 2.71 -4.22 0.94
C MET A 82 3.63 -3.05 1.34
N HIS A 83 3.48 -2.55 2.56
CA HIS A 83 4.34 -1.47 3.05
C HIS A 83 5.78 -1.92 3.32
N THR A 84 6.00 -3.21 3.61
CA THR A 84 7.34 -3.82 3.61
C THR A 84 7.98 -3.74 2.22
N THR A 85 7.23 -4.07 1.18
CA THR A 85 7.71 -3.97 -0.21
C THR A 85 8.13 -2.53 -0.53
N GLU A 86 7.31 -1.55 -0.17
CA GLU A 86 7.64 -0.13 -0.36
C GLU A 86 8.90 0.28 0.42
N ALA A 87 8.99 -0.09 1.70
CA ALA A 87 10.15 0.20 2.54
C ALA A 87 11.42 -0.45 2.00
N PHE A 88 11.35 -1.70 1.56
CA PHE A 88 12.50 -2.43 1.01
C PHE A 88 12.98 -1.83 -0.32
N LEU A 89 12.08 -1.40 -1.19
CA LEU A 89 12.46 -0.67 -2.39
C LEU A 89 13.16 0.65 -2.06
N ALA A 90 12.67 1.39 -1.05
CA ALA A 90 13.30 2.62 -0.60
C ALA A 90 14.69 2.37 0.02
N VAL A 91 14.87 1.32 0.82
CA VAL A 91 16.19 0.92 1.36
C VAL A 91 17.17 0.60 0.23
N ALA A 92 16.72 -0.17 -0.77
CA ALA A 92 17.56 -0.50 -1.92
C ALA A 92 17.99 0.75 -2.69
N ASP A 93 17.09 1.71 -2.89
CA ASP A 93 17.39 2.95 -3.62
C ASP A 93 18.32 3.90 -2.85
N VAL A 94 18.19 3.96 -1.52
CA VAL A 94 18.93 4.94 -0.69
C VAL A 94 20.21 4.36 -0.12
N ALA A 95 20.18 3.14 0.41
CA ALA A 95 21.35 2.48 1.00
C ALA A 95 22.15 1.64 -0.02
N GLY A 96 21.61 1.45 -1.23
CA GLY A 96 22.28 0.65 -2.27
C GLY A 96 22.30 -0.85 -1.97
N ASN A 97 21.45 -1.33 -1.06
CA ASN A 97 21.40 -2.75 -0.68
C ASN A 97 20.35 -3.48 -1.52
N GLU A 98 20.80 -4.15 -2.57
CA GLU A 98 19.95 -4.88 -3.53
C GLU A 98 19.25 -6.10 -2.89
N GLU A 99 19.73 -6.62 -1.77
CA GLU A 99 19.07 -7.73 -1.06
C GLU A 99 17.62 -7.38 -0.70
N TYR A 100 17.39 -6.14 -0.24
CA TYR A 100 16.02 -5.70 0.07
C TYR A 100 15.14 -5.59 -1.18
N ARG A 101 15.71 -5.21 -2.34
CA ARG A 101 14.97 -5.26 -3.60
C ARG A 101 14.59 -6.69 -3.99
N GLU A 102 15.49 -7.65 -3.77
CA GLU A 102 15.21 -9.08 -4.00
C GLU A 102 14.09 -9.59 -3.08
N ARG A 103 14.14 -9.23 -1.80
CA ARG A 103 13.07 -9.57 -0.86
C ARG A 103 11.73 -8.96 -1.25
N ALA A 104 11.69 -7.70 -1.69
CA ALA A 104 10.50 -7.07 -2.26
C ALA A 104 9.96 -7.87 -3.46
N GLY A 105 10.85 -8.36 -4.32
CA GLY A 105 10.49 -9.22 -5.46
C GLY A 105 9.87 -10.56 -5.05
N ARG A 106 10.34 -11.16 -3.96
CA ARG A 106 9.77 -12.42 -3.43
C ARG A 106 8.35 -12.20 -2.91
N ILE A 107 8.10 -11.10 -2.19
CA ILE A 107 6.73 -10.74 -1.75
C ILE A 107 5.83 -10.54 -2.97
N ILE A 108 6.30 -9.80 -3.98
CA ILE A 108 5.54 -9.54 -5.21
C ILE A 108 5.19 -10.83 -5.95
N ASP A 109 6.09 -11.80 -6.02
CA ASP A 109 5.82 -13.09 -6.66
C ASP A 109 4.67 -13.83 -5.99
N HIS A 110 4.60 -13.83 -4.65
CA HIS A 110 3.47 -14.38 -3.91
C HIS A 110 2.16 -13.65 -4.24
N VAL A 111 2.16 -12.33 -4.17
CA VAL A 111 0.98 -11.50 -4.42
C VAL A 111 0.43 -11.69 -5.83
N VAL A 112 1.31 -11.66 -6.84
CA VAL A 112 0.93 -11.88 -8.24
C VAL A 112 0.36 -13.29 -8.43
N GLY A 113 0.98 -14.29 -7.80
CA GLY A 113 0.51 -15.67 -7.84
C GLY A 113 -0.88 -15.84 -7.25
N TRP A 114 -1.13 -15.26 -6.06
CA TRP A 114 -2.45 -15.30 -5.42
C TRP A 114 -3.50 -14.55 -6.23
N ALA A 115 -3.18 -13.35 -6.70
CA ALA A 115 -4.11 -12.54 -7.49
C ALA A 115 -4.50 -13.24 -8.81
N ALA A 116 -3.52 -13.77 -9.54
CA ALA A 116 -3.78 -14.48 -10.80
C ALA A 116 -4.68 -15.72 -10.61
N ASN A 117 -4.53 -16.42 -9.48
CA ASN A 117 -5.37 -17.57 -9.15
C ASN A 117 -6.76 -17.18 -8.61
N ASN A 118 -7.01 -15.91 -8.32
CA ASN A 118 -8.25 -15.39 -7.75
C ASN A 118 -8.87 -14.27 -8.58
N ASN A 119 -8.82 -14.37 -9.89
CA ASN A 119 -9.37 -13.38 -10.83
C ASN A 119 -8.89 -11.95 -10.54
N TRP A 120 -7.61 -11.79 -10.23
CA TRP A 120 -6.93 -10.54 -9.92
C TRP A 120 -7.47 -9.80 -8.68
N ARG A 121 -8.12 -10.51 -7.75
CA ARG A 121 -8.47 -10.04 -6.41
C ARG A 121 -7.46 -10.60 -5.42
N ILE A 122 -6.75 -9.75 -4.72
CA ILE A 122 -5.71 -10.16 -3.77
C ILE A 122 -6.40 -10.65 -2.49
N PRO A 123 -6.13 -11.88 -2.00
CA PRO A 123 -6.47 -12.25 -0.64
C PRO A 123 -5.78 -11.34 0.38
N GLU A 124 -6.52 -10.82 1.35
CA GLU A 124 -5.99 -9.86 2.34
C GLU A 124 -5.51 -10.57 3.61
N HIS A 125 -6.12 -11.69 3.97
CA HIS A 125 -5.95 -12.40 5.23
C HIS A 125 -5.54 -13.84 5.01
N PHE A 126 -4.66 -14.34 5.89
CA PHE A 126 -4.09 -15.67 5.77
C PHE A 126 -3.94 -16.32 7.15
N THR A 127 -3.91 -17.65 7.17
CA THR A 127 -3.55 -18.46 8.32
C THR A 127 -2.03 -18.41 8.59
N ALA A 128 -1.59 -18.99 9.71
CA ALA A 128 -0.18 -19.03 10.10
C ALA A 128 0.73 -19.68 9.05
N ASP A 129 0.20 -20.59 8.24
CA ASP A 129 0.88 -21.31 7.16
C ASP A 129 0.60 -20.71 5.76
N TRP A 130 0.18 -19.45 5.72
CA TRP A 130 -0.06 -18.67 4.50
C TRP A 130 -1.13 -19.25 3.56
N GLN A 131 -2.14 -19.96 4.12
CA GLN A 131 -3.31 -20.29 3.34
C GLN A 131 -4.30 -19.12 3.36
N PRO A 132 -4.84 -18.69 2.21
CA PRO A 132 -5.83 -17.61 2.17
C PRO A 132 -7.05 -17.92 3.07
N ASP A 133 -7.35 -16.99 3.98
CA ASP A 133 -8.58 -17.00 4.79
C ASP A 133 -9.59 -16.03 4.19
N LEU A 134 -10.32 -16.50 3.19
CA LEU A 134 -11.27 -15.70 2.43
C LEU A 134 -12.52 -15.28 3.22
N GLU A 135 -12.80 -15.93 4.35
CA GLU A 135 -13.95 -15.64 5.19
C GLU A 135 -13.61 -14.84 6.45
N CYS A 136 -12.36 -14.39 6.58
CA CYS A 136 -11.92 -13.59 7.71
C CYS A 136 -12.82 -12.35 7.86
N ASN A 137 -13.36 -12.15 9.07
CA ASN A 137 -14.25 -11.03 9.43
C ASN A 137 -15.52 -10.89 8.56
N HIS A 138 -16.02 -11.98 7.98
CA HIS A 138 -17.27 -11.94 7.22
C HIS A 138 -18.47 -11.43 8.06
N ASP A 139 -18.47 -11.68 9.36
CA ASP A 139 -19.50 -11.22 10.31
C ASP A 139 -19.29 -9.76 10.77
N LYS A 140 -18.12 -9.17 10.50
CA LYS A 140 -17.77 -7.78 10.79
C LYS A 140 -17.03 -7.16 9.61
N PRO A 141 -17.69 -6.97 8.46
CA PRO A 141 -17.02 -6.66 7.19
C PRO A 141 -16.33 -5.28 7.15
N ASP A 142 -16.74 -4.36 8.02
CA ASP A 142 -16.19 -3.00 8.16
C ASP A 142 -15.14 -2.87 9.26
N ASP A 143 -14.49 -3.98 9.65
CA ASP A 143 -13.38 -3.91 10.60
C ASP A 143 -12.32 -2.91 10.12
N GLN A 144 -11.84 -2.08 11.03
CA GLN A 144 -10.97 -0.93 10.71
C GLN A 144 -9.66 -1.34 10.03
N PHE A 145 -9.07 -2.47 10.45
CA PHE A 145 -7.74 -2.92 9.99
C PHE A 145 -7.75 -4.23 9.22
N LYS A 146 -8.82 -5.00 9.36
CA LYS A 146 -8.98 -6.33 8.75
C LYS A 146 -10.37 -6.46 8.12
N PRO A 147 -10.74 -5.58 7.17
CA PRO A 147 -12.07 -5.64 6.54
C PRO A 147 -12.22 -6.94 5.74
N TYR A 148 -13.46 -7.45 5.69
CA TYR A 148 -13.78 -8.65 4.91
C TYR A 148 -13.65 -8.40 3.40
N GLY A 149 -13.16 -9.41 2.72
CA GLY A 149 -13.13 -9.50 1.26
C GLY A 149 -11.86 -8.93 0.63
N ALA A 150 -11.91 -8.65 -0.66
CA ALA A 150 -10.85 -7.97 -1.38
C ALA A 150 -10.94 -6.46 -1.16
N THR A 151 -9.80 -5.79 -1.08
CA THR A 151 -9.70 -4.33 -1.00
C THR A 151 -9.21 -3.79 -2.34
N PRO A 152 -10.09 -3.28 -3.23
CA PRO A 152 -9.70 -2.77 -4.55
C PRO A 152 -8.60 -1.69 -4.49
N GLY A 153 -8.63 -0.83 -3.45
CA GLY A 153 -7.57 0.13 -3.19
C GLY A 153 -6.19 -0.49 -3.04
N HIS A 154 -6.07 -1.61 -2.32
CA HIS A 154 -4.82 -2.37 -2.21
C HIS A 154 -4.40 -2.99 -3.55
N GLY A 155 -5.34 -3.53 -4.32
CA GLY A 155 -5.05 -4.03 -5.66
C GLY A 155 -4.44 -2.96 -6.57
N ILE A 156 -4.94 -1.72 -6.46
CA ILE A 156 -4.43 -0.54 -7.16
C ILE A 156 -3.03 -0.16 -6.65
N GLU A 157 -2.83 -0.10 -5.34
CA GLU A 157 -1.53 0.23 -4.74
C GLU A 157 -0.46 -0.81 -5.06
N TRP A 158 -0.80 -2.10 -4.98
CA TRP A 158 0.08 -3.18 -5.43
C TRP A 158 0.48 -3.04 -6.90
N ALA A 159 -0.44 -2.63 -7.78
CA ALA A 159 -0.11 -2.40 -9.19
C ALA A 159 0.99 -1.35 -9.36
N ARG A 160 1.00 -0.29 -8.54
CA ARG A 160 2.08 0.70 -8.51
C ARG A 160 3.41 0.10 -8.05
N LEU A 161 3.41 -0.60 -6.91
CA LEU A 161 4.62 -1.19 -6.34
C LEU A 161 5.22 -2.29 -7.23
N ILE A 162 4.38 -3.13 -7.83
CA ILE A 162 4.80 -4.14 -8.82
C ILE A 162 5.46 -3.47 -10.03
N THR A 163 4.87 -2.38 -10.52
CA THR A 163 5.43 -1.62 -11.64
C THR A 163 6.77 -1.00 -11.27
N GLN A 164 6.91 -0.38 -10.11
CA GLN A 164 8.17 0.18 -9.61
C GLN A 164 9.26 -0.90 -9.53
N TYR A 165 8.93 -2.05 -8.95
CA TYR A 165 9.86 -3.17 -8.87
C TYR A 165 10.26 -3.69 -10.26
N ALA A 166 9.30 -3.86 -11.18
CA ALA A 166 9.59 -4.31 -12.54
C ALA A 166 10.60 -3.40 -13.23
N LEU A 167 10.45 -2.08 -13.09
CA LEU A 167 11.35 -1.10 -13.70
C LEU A 167 12.74 -1.08 -13.05
N SER A 168 12.81 -1.24 -11.73
CA SER A 168 14.05 -1.11 -10.95
C SER A 168 14.84 -2.41 -10.80
N SER A 169 14.20 -3.57 -11.01
CA SER A 169 14.85 -4.87 -10.84
C SER A 169 15.95 -5.11 -11.86
N LYS A 170 17.14 -5.50 -11.40
CA LYS A 170 18.28 -5.89 -12.23
C LYS A 170 18.31 -7.40 -12.50
N GLN A 171 17.52 -8.18 -11.79
CA GLN A 171 17.53 -9.65 -11.85
C GLN A 171 16.45 -10.21 -12.80
N ARG A 172 15.37 -9.45 -13.00
CA ARG A 172 14.30 -9.87 -13.93
C ARG A 172 14.73 -9.70 -15.38
N SER A 173 14.45 -10.72 -16.19
CA SER A 173 14.54 -10.58 -17.64
C SER A 173 13.52 -9.55 -18.14
N GLU A 174 13.73 -9.00 -19.33
CA GLU A 174 12.76 -8.06 -19.93
C GLU A 174 11.36 -8.69 -20.09
N GLU A 175 11.28 -9.98 -20.41
CA GLU A 175 10.01 -10.72 -20.44
C GLU A 175 9.37 -10.78 -19.04
N GLY A 176 10.15 -11.08 -17.99
CA GLY A 176 9.66 -11.11 -16.61
C GLY A 176 9.19 -9.73 -16.12
N LYS A 177 9.87 -8.65 -16.51
CA LYS A 177 9.42 -7.28 -16.23
C LYS A 177 8.10 -6.97 -16.93
N GLN A 178 7.97 -7.35 -18.20
CA GLN A 178 6.74 -7.17 -18.96
C GLN A 178 5.57 -7.94 -18.35
N GLN A 179 5.77 -9.18 -17.90
CA GLN A 179 4.75 -9.97 -17.20
C GLN A 179 4.29 -9.31 -15.91
N LEU A 180 5.20 -8.68 -15.15
CA LEU A 180 4.85 -7.92 -13.94
C LEU A 180 4.03 -6.66 -14.27
N ILE A 181 4.37 -5.93 -15.34
CA ILE A 181 3.58 -4.78 -15.79
C ILE A 181 2.18 -5.22 -16.22
N GLU A 182 2.05 -6.34 -16.94
CA GLU A 182 0.75 -6.90 -17.31
C GLU A 182 -0.07 -7.34 -16.08
N ALA A 183 0.58 -7.90 -15.05
CA ALA A 183 -0.08 -8.20 -13.78
C ALA A 183 -0.59 -6.94 -13.09
N ALA A 184 0.20 -5.86 -13.09
CA ALA A 184 -0.21 -4.56 -12.54
C ALA A 184 -1.41 -3.97 -13.31
N GLU A 185 -1.41 -4.06 -14.64
CA GLU A 185 -2.54 -3.64 -15.47
C GLU A 185 -3.82 -4.44 -15.16
N ASN A 186 -3.69 -5.76 -14.95
CA ASN A 186 -4.82 -6.62 -14.62
C ASN A 186 -5.38 -6.31 -13.22
N LEU A 187 -4.52 -6.11 -12.21
CA LEU A 187 -4.94 -5.70 -10.86
C LEU A 187 -5.71 -4.39 -10.90
N PHE A 188 -5.18 -3.38 -11.58
CA PHE A 188 -5.82 -2.08 -11.73
C PHE A 188 -7.18 -2.18 -12.43
N ALA A 189 -7.24 -2.92 -13.55
CA ALA A 189 -8.47 -3.09 -14.31
C ALA A 189 -9.54 -3.83 -13.51
N GLN A 190 -9.17 -4.91 -12.79
CA GLN A 190 -10.12 -5.68 -11.98
C GLN A 190 -10.64 -4.87 -10.80
N ALA A 191 -9.77 -4.14 -10.09
CA ALA A 191 -10.18 -3.27 -8.99
C ALA A 191 -11.22 -2.24 -9.43
N LEU A 192 -11.04 -1.63 -10.60
CA LEU A 192 -11.99 -0.66 -11.12
C LEU A 192 -13.29 -1.32 -11.62
N ALA A 193 -13.20 -2.48 -12.25
CA ALA A 193 -14.38 -3.22 -12.71
C ALA A 193 -15.31 -3.61 -11.55
N ASP A 194 -14.73 -3.96 -10.41
CA ASP A 194 -15.46 -4.39 -9.22
C ASP A 194 -16.00 -3.21 -8.40
N ALA A 195 -15.25 -2.14 -8.28
CA ALA A 195 -15.52 -1.14 -7.24
C ALA A 195 -15.85 0.28 -7.74
N TRP A 196 -15.46 0.64 -8.98
CA TRP A 196 -15.75 1.98 -9.48
C TRP A 196 -17.21 2.11 -9.95
N ASN A 197 -17.96 3.03 -9.36
CA ASN A 197 -19.39 3.26 -9.63
C ASN A 197 -20.27 2.03 -9.41
N ALA A 198 -19.82 1.06 -8.65
CA ALA A 198 -20.45 -0.26 -8.53
C ALA A 198 -21.89 -0.23 -8.01
N GLU A 199 -22.27 0.81 -7.24
CA GLU A 199 -23.61 1.00 -6.70
C GLU A 199 -24.40 2.12 -7.41
N GLY A 200 -23.98 2.49 -8.62
CA GLY A 200 -24.62 3.54 -9.40
C GLY A 200 -24.28 4.97 -8.97
N THR A 201 -23.47 5.13 -7.93
CA THR A 201 -22.93 6.41 -7.47
C THR A 201 -21.42 6.47 -7.76
N ILE A 202 -20.94 7.59 -8.27
CA ILE A 202 -19.51 7.77 -8.57
C ILE A 202 -18.64 7.56 -7.34
N GLY A 203 -17.50 6.90 -7.50
CA GLY A 203 -16.52 6.64 -6.47
C GLY A 203 -16.10 5.18 -6.40
N LEU A 204 -15.06 4.90 -5.62
CA LEU A 204 -14.47 3.57 -5.45
C LEU A 204 -14.96 2.96 -4.14
N ALA A 205 -15.70 1.86 -4.20
CA ALA A 205 -16.12 1.11 -3.02
C ALA A 205 -14.90 0.56 -2.26
N TYR A 206 -14.98 0.53 -0.94
CA TYR A 206 -13.85 0.15 -0.09
C TYR A 206 -13.49 -1.33 -0.22
N THR A 207 -14.47 -2.23 -0.05
CA THR A 207 -14.25 -3.67 -0.20
C THR A 207 -15.30 -4.33 -1.08
N THR A 208 -14.93 -5.49 -1.63
CA THR A 208 -15.83 -6.36 -2.40
C THR A 208 -15.74 -7.80 -1.90
N ASP A 209 -16.78 -8.60 -2.16
CA ASP A 209 -16.68 -10.04 -2.02
C ASP A 209 -15.80 -10.65 -3.13
N TRP A 210 -15.58 -11.95 -3.07
CA TRP A 210 -14.72 -12.66 -4.02
C TRP A 210 -15.34 -12.84 -5.42
N ASN A 211 -16.59 -12.42 -5.59
CA ASN A 211 -17.28 -12.33 -6.89
C ASN A 211 -17.26 -10.89 -7.46
N GLY A 212 -16.64 -9.94 -6.75
CA GLY A 212 -16.56 -8.53 -7.14
C GLY A 212 -17.79 -7.70 -6.78
N LYS A 213 -18.68 -8.22 -5.91
CA LYS A 213 -19.81 -7.45 -5.44
C LYS A 213 -19.37 -6.56 -4.26
N PRO A 214 -19.70 -5.25 -4.25
CA PRO A 214 -19.38 -4.36 -3.14
C PRO A 214 -19.94 -4.86 -1.81
N VAL A 215 -19.12 -4.79 -0.76
CA VAL A 215 -19.47 -5.15 0.62
C VAL A 215 -19.47 -3.90 1.49
N VAL A 216 -18.32 -3.24 1.64
CA VAL A 216 -18.23 -1.93 2.29
C VAL A 216 -18.21 -0.87 1.21
N THR A 217 -19.30 -0.13 1.11
CA THR A 217 -19.53 0.83 0.01
C THR A 217 -19.01 2.23 0.31
N ASP A 218 -18.39 2.45 1.46
CA ASP A 218 -17.77 3.71 1.81
C ASP A 218 -16.60 4.06 0.87
N ARG A 219 -16.25 5.34 0.83
CA ARG A 219 -15.18 5.87 -0.01
C ARG A 219 -14.05 6.36 0.89
N MET A 220 -12.90 5.73 0.81
CA MET A 220 -11.71 6.11 1.58
C MET A 220 -10.81 7.02 0.73
N HIS A 221 -10.29 8.10 1.32
CA HIS A 221 -9.43 9.04 0.60
C HIS A 221 -8.18 8.38 0.03
N TRP A 222 -7.58 7.44 0.77
CA TRP A 222 -6.34 6.79 0.41
C TRP A 222 -6.48 5.93 -0.86
N THR A 223 -7.65 5.29 -1.06
CA THR A 223 -7.89 4.48 -2.27
C THR A 223 -7.86 5.33 -3.53
N LEU A 224 -8.36 6.57 -3.45
CA LEU A 224 -8.33 7.53 -4.55
C LEU A 224 -6.93 8.14 -4.75
N ALA A 225 -6.19 8.39 -3.68
CA ALA A 225 -4.80 8.83 -3.76
C ALA A 225 -3.93 7.78 -4.48
N GLU A 226 -4.06 6.50 -4.12
CA GLU A 226 -3.36 5.41 -4.80
C GLU A 226 -3.86 5.19 -6.23
N SER A 227 -5.14 5.45 -6.51
CA SER A 227 -5.67 5.42 -7.88
C SER A 227 -5.00 6.48 -8.78
N VAL A 228 -4.77 7.68 -8.26
CA VAL A 228 -3.98 8.73 -8.94
C VAL A 228 -2.55 8.27 -9.19
N ASN A 229 -1.87 7.75 -8.15
CA ASN A 229 -0.50 7.30 -8.23
C ASN A 229 -0.32 6.22 -9.31
N THR A 230 -1.16 5.19 -9.25
CA THR A 230 -1.07 4.04 -10.14
C THR A 230 -1.45 4.39 -11.58
N SER A 231 -2.51 5.19 -11.79
CA SER A 231 -2.87 5.62 -13.15
C SER A 231 -1.79 6.47 -13.80
N ALA A 232 -1.14 7.37 -13.04
CA ALA A 232 -0.02 8.15 -13.55
C ALA A 232 1.20 7.27 -13.88
N THR A 233 1.53 6.33 -12.99
CA THR A 233 2.61 5.36 -13.18
C THR A 233 2.39 4.51 -14.44
N LEU A 234 1.22 3.89 -14.57
CA LEU A 234 0.87 3.07 -15.73
C LEU A 234 0.79 3.91 -17.03
N ALA A 235 0.30 5.14 -16.98
CA ALA A 235 0.31 6.05 -18.13
C ALA A 235 1.73 6.34 -18.62
N THR A 236 2.66 6.57 -17.70
CA THR A 236 4.08 6.84 -18.01
C THR A 236 4.74 5.61 -18.61
N VAL A 237 4.54 4.44 -18.02
CA VAL A 237 5.24 3.20 -18.41
C VAL A 237 4.68 2.60 -19.69
N THR A 238 3.36 2.61 -19.87
CA THR A 238 2.71 1.96 -21.01
C THR A 238 2.38 2.90 -22.17
N GLY A 239 2.30 4.20 -21.91
CA GLY A 239 1.86 5.22 -22.88
C GLY A 239 0.36 5.17 -23.19
N LYS A 240 -0.41 4.25 -22.62
CA LYS A 240 -1.83 4.03 -22.94
C LYS A 240 -2.72 5.20 -22.47
N GLN A 241 -3.59 5.68 -23.34
CA GLN A 241 -4.46 6.82 -23.07
C GLN A 241 -5.46 6.55 -21.94
N VAL A 242 -5.93 5.32 -21.80
CA VAL A 242 -6.89 4.92 -20.76
C VAL A 242 -6.43 5.29 -19.34
N TYR A 243 -5.14 5.19 -19.04
CA TYR A 243 -4.60 5.55 -17.73
C TYR A 243 -4.56 7.08 -17.52
N LYS A 244 -4.33 7.86 -18.57
CA LYS A 244 -4.44 9.34 -18.51
C LYS A 244 -5.86 9.78 -18.26
N ASP A 245 -6.84 9.09 -18.86
CA ASP A 245 -8.25 9.37 -18.66
C ASP A 245 -8.68 9.03 -17.23
N TRP A 246 -8.20 7.91 -16.67
CA TRP A 246 -8.42 7.54 -15.27
C TRP A 246 -7.79 8.55 -14.32
N TYR A 247 -6.55 8.97 -14.55
CA TYR A 247 -5.89 10.00 -13.76
C TYR A 247 -6.73 11.29 -13.68
N ALA A 248 -7.22 11.76 -14.79
CA ALA A 248 -8.09 12.94 -14.82
C ALA A 248 -9.42 12.70 -14.09
N THR A 249 -10.00 11.51 -14.22
CA THR A 249 -11.25 11.12 -13.57
C THR A 249 -11.08 11.08 -12.04
N PHE A 250 -9.99 10.50 -11.53
CA PHE A 250 -9.74 10.44 -10.09
C PHE A 250 -9.49 11.82 -9.49
N TRP A 251 -8.70 12.67 -10.15
CA TRP A 251 -8.51 14.06 -9.68
C TRP A 251 -9.79 14.85 -9.66
N LYS A 252 -10.65 14.70 -10.67
CA LYS A 252 -11.97 15.33 -10.66
C LYS A 252 -12.81 14.89 -9.46
N TYR A 253 -12.82 13.58 -9.16
CA TYR A 253 -13.55 13.05 -8.01
C TYR A 253 -12.96 13.58 -6.68
N ILE A 254 -11.63 13.57 -6.55
CA ILE A 254 -10.95 14.08 -5.36
C ILE A 254 -11.27 15.54 -5.11
N ASP A 255 -11.20 16.37 -6.15
CA ASP A 255 -11.50 17.80 -6.06
C ASP A 255 -12.97 18.07 -5.67
N GLU A 256 -13.90 17.30 -6.23
CA GLU A 256 -15.34 17.49 -6.01
C GLU A 256 -15.80 16.99 -4.64
N TYR A 257 -15.26 15.86 -4.13
CA TYR A 257 -15.83 15.18 -2.96
C TYR A 257 -14.87 15.07 -1.78
N LEU A 258 -13.56 14.92 -1.98
CA LEU A 258 -12.62 14.63 -0.91
C LEU A 258 -11.91 15.87 -0.37
N ILE A 259 -11.60 16.86 -1.19
CA ILE A 259 -10.94 18.08 -0.72
C ILE A 259 -11.93 18.96 0.06
N ASP A 260 -11.57 19.32 1.28
CA ASP A 260 -12.29 20.32 2.05
C ASP A 260 -11.84 21.73 1.64
N HIS A 261 -12.48 22.27 0.62
CA HIS A 261 -12.16 23.60 0.10
C HIS A 261 -12.38 24.73 1.10
N LYS A 262 -13.12 24.48 2.19
CA LYS A 262 -13.40 25.49 3.22
C LYS A 262 -12.31 25.55 4.29
N ASN A 263 -11.88 24.38 4.78
CA ASN A 263 -10.98 24.28 5.94
C ASN A 263 -9.61 23.69 5.57
N GLY A 264 -9.41 23.29 4.32
CA GLY A 264 -8.21 22.62 3.84
C GLY A 264 -8.14 21.14 4.22
N SER A 265 -7.13 20.43 3.67
CA SER A 265 -6.96 19.00 3.77
C SER A 265 -8.11 18.22 3.10
N TRP A 266 -8.12 16.90 3.25
CA TRP A 266 -9.12 16.03 2.66
C TRP A 266 -10.00 15.42 3.75
N PHE A 267 -11.25 15.08 3.41
CA PHE A 267 -12.09 14.22 4.23
C PHE A 267 -11.56 12.80 4.19
N HIS A 268 -11.55 12.13 5.34
CA HIS A 268 -10.97 10.79 5.45
C HIS A 268 -11.89 9.74 4.81
N GLN A 269 -13.20 9.85 5.07
CA GLN A 269 -14.21 8.86 4.70
C GLN A 269 -15.49 9.54 4.23
N LEU A 270 -16.06 9.00 3.15
CA LEU A 270 -17.38 9.34 2.66
C LEU A 270 -18.26 8.08 2.65
N ASN A 271 -19.56 8.25 2.76
CA ASN A 271 -20.52 7.16 2.54
C ASN A 271 -20.72 6.88 1.02
N LYS A 272 -21.56 5.92 0.70
CA LYS A 272 -21.87 5.55 -0.69
C LYS A 272 -22.48 6.70 -1.51
N ASP A 273 -23.09 7.70 -0.88
CA ASP A 273 -23.71 8.86 -1.51
C ASP A 273 -22.76 10.08 -1.56
N ASN A 274 -21.48 9.87 -1.23
CA ASN A 274 -20.42 10.88 -1.17
C ASN A 274 -20.61 11.95 -0.08
N GLU A 275 -21.33 11.64 0.99
CA GLU A 275 -21.45 12.50 2.16
C GLU A 275 -20.36 12.17 3.17
N VAL A 276 -19.83 13.20 3.83
CA VAL A 276 -18.75 13.03 4.83
C VAL A 276 -19.26 12.27 6.05
N ILE A 277 -18.57 11.18 6.39
CA ILE A 277 -18.82 10.38 7.59
C ILE A 277 -17.49 10.10 8.32
N GLY A 278 -17.55 9.41 9.43
CA GLY A 278 -16.37 9.05 10.24
C GLY A 278 -16.65 7.83 11.09
N THR A 279 -17.32 6.84 10.52
CA THR A 279 -17.71 5.61 11.23
C THR A 279 -16.54 4.66 11.43
N VAL A 280 -15.65 4.58 10.45
CA VAL A 280 -14.42 3.78 10.50
C VAL A 280 -13.22 4.67 10.73
N TRP A 281 -13.09 5.74 9.94
CA TRP A 281 -11.97 6.68 10.00
C TRP A 281 -12.47 8.11 10.20
N PRO A 282 -12.58 8.59 11.45
CA PRO A 282 -13.03 9.95 11.73
C PRO A 282 -11.97 11.00 11.40
N GLY A 283 -12.42 12.23 11.13
CA GLY A 283 -11.55 13.39 10.98
C GLY A 283 -11.03 13.63 9.57
N LYS A 284 -9.83 14.18 9.49
CA LYS A 284 -9.14 14.50 8.24
C LYS A 284 -8.21 13.36 7.82
N SER A 285 -7.89 13.34 6.53
CA SER A 285 -6.97 12.36 5.93
C SER A 285 -5.58 12.38 6.57
N ASP A 286 -4.86 11.27 6.45
CA ASP A 286 -3.43 11.24 6.68
C ASP A 286 -2.67 12.09 5.65
N LEU A 287 -1.45 12.47 5.98
CA LEU A 287 -0.58 13.22 5.08
C LEU A 287 0.19 12.29 4.12
N TYR A 288 0.31 11.02 4.45
CA TYR A 288 1.10 10.07 3.66
C TYR A 288 0.51 9.92 2.25
N HIS A 289 -0.71 9.41 2.11
CA HIS A 289 -1.36 9.21 0.82
C HIS A 289 -1.66 10.54 0.12
N ALA A 290 -2.21 11.52 0.84
CA ALA A 290 -2.57 12.81 0.27
C ALA A 290 -1.38 13.59 -0.28
N THR A 291 -0.19 13.48 0.36
CA THR A 291 1.03 14.11 -0.15
C THR A 291 1.64 13.31 -1.31
N GLN A 292 1.73 12.00 -1.19
CA GLN A 292 2.32 11.15 -2.22
C GLN A 292 1.60 11.29 -3.57
N CYS A 293 0.28 11.36 -3.59
CA CYS A 293 -0.46 11.50 -4.85
C CYS A 293 -0.24 12.83 -5.58
N THR A 294 0.30 13.84 -4.90
CA THR A 294 0.74 15.08 -5.53
C THR A 294 2.17 15.02 -6.06
N LEU A 295 2.98 14.07 -5.61
CA LEU A 295 4.39 13.94 -5.94
C LEU A 295 4.64 12.84 -6.99
N ILE A 296 4.18 11.62 -6.73
CA ILE A 296 4.45 10.44 -7.56
C ILE A 296 4.17 10.67 -9.05
N PRO A 297 3.07 11.33 -9.46
CA PRO A 297 2.79 11.55 -10.88
C PRO A 297 3.86 12.36 -11.64
N ARG A 298 4.77 13.01 -10.94
CA ARG A 298 5.82 13.87 -11.51
C ARG A 298 7.22 13.29 -11.34
N LEU A 299 7.33 12.14 -10.71
CA LEU A 299 8.59 11.49 -10.37
C LEU A 299 8.86 10.30 -11.29
N ASP A 300 10.11 9.84 -11.30
CA ASP A 300 10.50 8.62 -12.00
C ASP A 300 9.84 7.40 -11.35
N PRO A 301 8.99 6.64 -12.06
CA PRO A 301 8.28 5.50 -11.49
C PRO A 301 9.18 4.31 -11.12
N ALA A 302 10.44 4.30 -11.54
CA ALA A 302 11.40 3.26 -11.18
C ALA A 302 12.06 3.49 -9.81
N VAL A 303 11.88 4.67 -9.22
CA VAL A 303 12.60 5.12 -8.02
C VAL A 303 11.63 5.48 -6.91
N SER A 304 11.97 5.13 -5.68
CA SER A 304 11.18 5.50 -4.49
C SER A 304 11.05 7.01 -4.34
N VAL A 305 9.95 7.46 -3.72
CA VAL A 305 9.52 8.88 -3.72
C VAL A 305 10.63 9.84 -3.25
N THR A 306 11.26 9.57 -2.11
CA THR A 306 12.24 10.51 -1.53
C THR A 306 13.53 10.65 -2.34
N PRO A 307 14.18 9.58 -2.84
CA PRO A 307 15.34 9.74 -3.73
C PRO A 307 14.95 10.33 -5.10
N ALA A 308 13.78 10.01 -5.65
CA ALA A 308 13.31 10.61 -6.89
C ALA A 308 13.07 12.14 -6.73
N LEU A 309 12.45 12.55 -5.62
CA LEU A 309 12.26 13.97 -5.30
C LEU A 309 13.59 14.70 -5.06
N LYS A 310 14.56 14.06 -4.38
CA LYS A 310 15.91 14.64 -4.21
C LYS A 310 16.63 14.85 -5.55
N ALA A 311 16.45 13.92 -6.49
CA ALA A 311 17.01 14.03 -7.84
C ALA A 311 16.30 15.10 -8.69
N ASN A 312 15.03 15.36 -8.46
CA ASN A 312 14.23 16.36 -9.15
C ASN A 312 13.41 17.24 -8.17
N PRO A 313 14.06 18.16 -7.44
CA PRO A 313 13.38 18.95 -6.39
C PRO A 313 12.32 19.93 -6.91
N ASN A 314 12.23 20.10 -8.23
CA ASN A 314 11.24 20.95 -8.90
C ASN A 314 10.10 20.15 -9.56
N ALA A 315 10.02 18.83 -9.27
CA ALA A 315 8.98 17.97 -9.82
C ALA A 315 7.58 18.37 -9.34
#